data_f4e89872b82348bf3b6b28c68fddc7f5
#
_entry.id   f4e89872b82348bf3b6b28c68fddc7f5
#
_cell.length_a   1.000
_cell.length_b   1.000
_cell.length_c   1.000
_cell.angle_alpha   90.00
_cell.angle_beta   90.00
_cell.angle_gamma   90.00
#
_symmetry.space_group_name_H-M   'P 1'
#
loop_
_entity.id
_entity.type
_entity.pdbx_description
1 polymer ?
#
loop_
_entity_poly.entity_id
_entity_poly.type
_entity_poly.pdbx_seq_one_letter_code
_entity_poly.pdbx_strand_id
1 'polypeptide(L)'
;MPAFTGVWASVLCFTPSWVTKLNFYEWKPLAEQGVAEAQYNLGLIYSRGQEIPQDNSEAAHWYRLAAEQGFAEAQTNLGLMYGKGQGIEQNYREAVKWYRLAAEQGLAQAQHNLGVMYGRGQGVVKNYQEAIWWFKLSADQGYA
;
A
#
# COMPACT_ATOMS: atom_id res chain seq x y z
N MET A 1 -21.85 -12.26 24.94
CA MET A 1 -21.04 -11.18 25.51
C MET A 1 -20.92 -10.06 24.48
N PRO A 2 -21.78 -9.06 24.51
CA PRO A 2 -21.75 -7.98 23.50
C PRO A 2 -20.80 -6.85 23.82
N ALA A 3 -19.95 -6.94 24.84
CA ALA A 3 -19.19 -5.79 25.32
C ALA A 3 -17.83 -5.55 24.62
N PHE A 4 -17.44 -6.40 23.66
CA PHE A 4 -16.09 -6.29 23.05
C PHE A 4 -16.04 -5.55 21.71
N THR A 5 -17.19 -5.25 21.10
CA THR A 5 -17.21 -4.60 19.78
C THR A 5 -16.97 -3.09 19.80
N GLY A 6 -17.08 -2.43 20.96
CA GLY A 6 -16.89 -0.99 21.08
C GLY A 6 -15.49 -0.56 21.55
N VAL A 7 -14.74 -1.47 22.17
CA VAL A 7 -13.43 -1.16 22.76
C VAL A 7 -12.30 -1.27 21.73
N TRP A 8 -12.48 -2.10 20.70
CA TRP A 8 -11.46 -2.31 19.67
C TRP A 8 -11.37 -1.15 18.66
N ALA A 9 -12.48 -0.48 18.38
CA ALA A 9 -12.48 0.67 17.48
C ALA A 9 -11.76 1.89 18.08
N SER A 10 -11.77 2.04 19.39
CA SER A 10 -11.06 3.14 20.07
C SER A 10 -9.58 2.84 20.35
N VAL A 11 -9.20 1.56 20.38
CA VAL A 11 -7.80 1.14 20.52
C VAL A 11 -7.03 1.29 19.22
N LEU A 12 -7.71 1.20 18.05
CA LEU A 12 -7.09 1.39 16.74
C LEU A 12 -6.76 2.87 16.45
N CYS A 13 -7.38 3.83 17.13
CA CYS A 13 -7.07 5.25 16.99
C CYS A 13 -5.86 5.68 17.84
N PHE A 14 -5.48 4.91 18.84
CA PHE A 14 -4.26 5.07 19.60
C PHE A 14 -3.33 3.91 19.25
N THR A 15 -2.40 4.12 18.31
CA THR A 15 -1.34 3.14 18.06
C THR A 15 -0.26 3.29 19.14
N PRO A 16 -0.36 2.57 20.26
CA PRO A 16 0.76 2.52 21.18
C PRO A 16 1.94 1.88 20.45
N SER A 17 3.15 2.31 20.76
CA SER A 17 4.38 1.85 20.10
C SER A 17 4.59 0.32 20.10
N TRP A 18 3.84 -0.41 20.94
CA TRP A 18 3.90 -1.88 20.96
C TRP A 18 3.02 -2.54 19.89
N VAL A 19 1.99 -1.85 19.37
CA VAL A 19 1.14 -2.37 18.26
C VAL A 19 1.95 -2.50 16.98
N THR A 20 2.97 -1.64 16.76
CA THR A 20 3.86 -1.72 15.60
C THR A 20 4.83 -2.90 15.64
N LYS A 21 4.86 -3.66 16.75
CA LYS A 21 5.73 -4.81 16.96
C LYS A 21 5.00 -6.16 16.91
N LEU A 22 3.74 -6.18 16.44
CA LEU A 22 3.04 -7.45 16.25
C LEU A 22 3.79 -8.30 15.23
N ASN A 23 3.91 -9.59 15.54
CA ASN A 23 4.57 -10.55 14.67
C ASN A 23 3.59 -11.18 13.67
N PHE A 24 4.12 -12.03 12.79
CA PHE A 24 3.35 -12.74 11.77
C PHE A 24 2.11 -13.46 12.35
N TYR A 25 2.28 -14.15 13.47
CA TYR A 25 1.22 -14.96 14.07
C TYR A 25 0.11 -14.10 14.69
N GLU A 26 0.42 -12.88 15.05
CA GLU A 26 -0.54 -11.92 15.61
C GLU A 26 -1.28 -11.15 14.51
N TRP A 27 -0.57 -10.78 13.43
CA TRP A 27 -1.18 -10.11 12.30
C TRP A 27 -2.07 -11.02 11.46
N LYS A 28 -1.69 -12.30 11.30
CA LYS A 28 -2.38 -13.23 10.41
C LYS A 28 -3.87 -13.40 10.73
N PRO A 29 -4.29 -13.69 11.98
CA PRO A 29 -5.71 -13.78 12.31
C PRO A 29 -6.50 -12.52 12.02
N LEU A 30 -5.93 -11.35 12.29
CA LEU A 30 -6.57 -10.06 12.02
C LEU A 30 -6.72 -9.80 10.52
N ALA A 31 -5.71 -10.15 9.74
CA ALA A 31 -5.75 -10.05 8.27
C ALA A 31 -6.82 -10.96 7.69
N GLU A 32 -6.93 -12.20 8.18
CA GLU A 32 -7.97 -13.17 7.79
C GLU A 32 -9.37 -12.69 8.16
N GLN A 33 -9.51 -11.88 9.21
CA GLN A 33 -10.78 -11.24 9.59
C GLN A 33 -11.11 -10.02 8.75
N GLY A 34 -10.24 -9.61 7.84
CA GLY A 34 -10.48 -8.50 6.91
C GLY A 34 -9.95 -7.14 7.37
N VAL A 35 -9.14 -7.08 8.43
CA VAL A 35 -8.55 -5.81 8.90
C VAL A 35 -7.49 -5.34 7.90
N ALA A 36 -7.73 -4.22 7.22
CA ALA A 36 -6.87 -3.72 6.14
C ALA A 36 -5.43 -3.44 6.59
N GLU A 37 -5.24 -2.82 7.76
CA GLU A 37 -3.92 -2.59 8.33
C GLU A 37 -3.16 -3.90 8.58
N ALA A 38 -3.85 -4.92 9.08
CA ALA A 38 -3.27 -6.23 9.30
C ALA A 38 -2.87 -6.90 7.97
N GLN A 39 -3.71 -6.79 6.96
CA GLN A 39 -3.40 -7.28 5.61
C GLN A 39 -2.17 -6.59 5.03
N TYR A 40 -2.08 -5.28 5.18
CA TYR A 40 -0.91 -4.51 4.75
C TYR A 40 0.36 -4.96 5.48
N ASN A 41 0.32 -5.09 6.81
CA ASN A 41 1.47 -5.53 7.61
C ASN A 41 1.88 -6.97 7.28
N LEU A 42 0.92 -7.85 7.02
CA LEU A 42 1.20 -9.21 6.59
C LEU A 42 1.87 -9.20 5.20
N GLY A 43 1.42 -8.35 4.29
CA GLY A 43 2.08 -8.12 3.01
C GLY A 43 3.53 -7.66 3.16
N LEU A 44 3.82 -6.76 4.10
CA LEU A 44 5.19 -6.32 4.42
C LEU A 44 6.06 -7.47 4.93
N ILE A 45 5.52 -8.30 5.81
CA ILE A 45 6.25 -9.46 6.36
C ILE A 45 6.64 -10.43 5.24
N TYR A 46 5.69 -10.76 4.36
CA TYR A 46 5.97 -11.62 3.21
C TYR A 46 6.96 -11.00 2.22
N SER A 47 6.84 -9.70 1.94
CA SER A 47 7.73 -9.02 0.99
C SER A 47 9.16 -8.89 1.49
N ARG A 48 9.35 -8.75 2.80
CA ARG A 48 10.67 -8.59 3.42
C ARG A 48 11.35 -9.90 3.81
N GLY A 49 10.56 -10.95 4.05
CA GLY A 49 11.08 -12.23 4.49
C GLY A 49 11.74 -12.19 5.87
N GLN A 50 11.23 -11.37 6.79
CA GLN A 50 11.89 -11.13 8.08
C GLN A 50 11.64 -12.23 9.12
N GLU A 51 10.43 -12.75 9.20
CA GLU A 51 10.03 -13.78 10.19
C GLU A 51 9.71 -15.10 9.51
N ILE A 52 9.37 -15.03 8.25
CA ILE A 52 9.00 -16.15 7.38
C ILE A 52 9.75 -16.00 6.07
N PRO A 53 9.89 -17.07 5.27
CA PRO A 53 10.52 -16.94 3.95
C PRO A 53 9.82 -15.91 3.09
N GLN A 54 10.61 -15.12 2.36
CA GLN A 54 10.08 -14.12 1.42
C GLN A 54 9.18 -14.77 0.38
N ASP A 55 8.00 -14.20 0.19
CA ASP A 55 7.06 -14.64 -0.84
C ASP A 55 6.34 -13.42 -1.42
N ASN A 56 6.78 -12.99 -2.60
CA ASN A 56 6.20 -11.82 -3.26
C ASN A 56 4.79 -12.07 -3.77
N SER A 57 4.43 -13.32 -4.10
CA SER A 57 3.06 -13.65 -4.51
C SER A 57 2.08 -13.51 -3.35
N GLU A 58 2.45 -14.00 -2.17
CA GLU A 58 1.66 -13.81 -0.96
C GLU A 58 1.60 -12.33 -0.57
N ALA A 59 2.71 -11.62 -0.66
CA ALA A 59 2.73 -10.18 -0.40
C ALA A 59 1.74 -9.43 -1.31
N ALA A 60 1.75 -9.72 -2.61
CA ALA A 60 0.82 -9.12 -3.57
C ALA A 60 -0.65 -9.44 -3.24
N HIS A 61 -0.93 -10.67 -2.83
CA HIS A 61 -2.27 -11.08 -2.40
C HIS A 61 -2.78 -10.24 -1.23
N TRP A 62 -1.99 -10.13 -0.16
CA TRP A 62 -2.37 -9.39 1.04
C TRP A 62 -2.45 -7.88 0.79
N TYR A 63 -1.51 -7.31 0.02
CA TYR A 63 -1.60 -5.90 -0.39
C TYR A 63 -2.86 -5.64 -1.20
N ARG A 64 -3.26 -6.56 -2.08
CA ARG A 64 -4.47 -6.40 -2.87
C ARG A 64 -5.71 -6.32 -1.98
N LEU A 65 -5.85 -7.21 -1.02
CA LEU A 65 -6.98 -7.18 -0.09
C LEU A 65 -7.07 -5.86 0.68
N ALA A 66 -5.94 -5.35 1.18
CA ALA A 66 -5.90 -4.06 1.85
C ALA A 66 -6.16 -2.89 0.89
N ALA A 67 -5.60 -2.95 -0.32
CA ALA A 67 -5.74 -1.92 -1.34
C ALA A 67 -7.21 -1.78 -1.81
N GLU A 68 -7.92 -2.89 -1.96
CA GLU A 68 -9.34 -2.92 -2.31
C GLU A 68 -10.22 -2.29 -1.23
N GLN A 69 -9.77 -2.29 0.01
CA GLN A 69 -10.43 -1.58 1.12
C GLN A 69 -10.07 -0.08 1.18
N GLY A 70 -9.22 0.41 0.27
CA GLY A 70 -8.81 1.80 0.23
C GLY A 70 -7.55 2.14 1.03
N PHE A 71 -6.82 1.15 1.53
CA PHE A 71 -5.58 1.39 2.30
C PHE A 71 -4.48 1.92 1.37
N ALA A 72 -4.15 3.21 1.49
CA ALA A 72 -3.32 3.92 0.50
C ALA A 72 -1.90 3.36 0.39
N GLU A 73 -1.27 2.98 1.50
CA GLU A 73 0.07 2.39 1.51
C GLU A 73 0.08 1.03 0.80
N ALA A 74 -0.96 0.24 0.98
CA ALA A 74 -1.12 -1.03 0.27
C ALA A 74 -1.34 -0.83 -1.23
N GLN A 75 -2.12 0.17 -1.61
CA GLN A 75 -2.32 0.56 -3.02
C GLN A 75 -0.98 0.94 -3.66
N THR A 76 -0.15 1.71 -2.96
CA THR A 76 1.17 2.11 -3.45
C THR A 76 2.09 0.90 -3.61
N ASN A 77 2.14 0.01 -2.63
CA ASN A 77 2.98 -1.19 -2.70
C ASN A 77 2.51 -2.15 -3.79
N LEU A 78 1.21 -2.32 -3.95
CA LEU A 78 0.65 -3.12 -5.04
C LEU A 78 1.00 -2.51 -6.41
N GLY A 79 0.93 -1.19 -6.53
CA GLY A 79 1.37 -0.46 -7.74
C GLY A 79 2.84 -0.71 -8.06
N LEU A 80 3.72 -0.69 -7.04
CA LEU A 80 5.14 -1.01 -7.19
C LEU A 80 5.35 -2.45 -7.70
N MET A 81 4.61 -3.40 -7.15
CA MET A 81 4.71 -4.80 -7.57
C MET A 81 4.30 -4.99 -9.03
N TYR A 82 3.21 -4.34 -9.45
CA TYR A 82 2.81 -4.34 -10.86
C TYR A 82 3.84 -3.65 -11.76
N GLY A 83 4.40 -2.53 -11.31
CA GLY A 83 5.40 -1.81 -12.09
C GLY A 83 6.70 -2.59 -12.30
N LYS A 84 7.10 -3.36 -11.30
CA LYS A 84 8.34 -4.16 -11.32
C LYS A 84 8.14 -5.61 -11.76
N GLY A 85 6.91 -6.10 -11.78
CA GLY A 85 6.63 -7.52 -12.03
C GLY A 85 7.11 -8.42 -10.90
N GLN A 86 7.00 -7.98 -9.65
CA GLN A 86 7.41 -8.75 -8.46
C GLN A 86 6.22 -9.49 -7.88
N GLY A 87 6.25 -10.83 -7.91
CA GLY A 87 5.18 -11.67 -7.39
C GLY A 87 3.87 -11.61 -8.19
N ILE A 88 3.84 -10.81 -9.24
CA ILE A 88 2.70 -10.56 -10.11
C ILE A 88 3.22 -10.19 -11.49
N GLU A 89 2.49 -10.49 -12.53
CA GLU A 89 2.87 -10.12 -13.90
C GLU A 89 2.95 -8.59 -14.04
N GLN A 90 4.04 -8.10 -14.63
CA GLN A 90 4.26 -6.67 -14.84
C GLN A 90 3.11 -6.06 -15.66
N ASN A 91 2.54 -4.98 -15.14
CA ASN A 91 1.46 -4.25 -15.80
C ASN A 91 1.46 -2.79 -15.37
N TYR A 92 1.97 -1.92 -16.23
CA TYR A 92 2.05 -0.49 -15.95
C TYR A 92 0.68 0.19 -15.82
N ARG A 93 -0.35 -0.30 -16.52
CA ARG A 93 -1.71 0.26 -16.40
C ARG A 93 -2.29 0.00 -15.01
N GLU A 94 -2.12 -1.21 -14.51
CA GLU A 94 -2.52 -1.54 -13.14
C GLU A 94 -1.71 -0.74 -12.12
N ALA A 95 -0.40 -0.59 -12.34
CA ALA A 95 0.44 0.23 -11.46
C ALA A 95 -0.08 1.67 -11.38
N VAL A 96 -0.38 2.30 -12.52
CA VAL A 96 -0.94 3.66 -12.57
C VAL A 96 -2.27 3.76 -11.85
N LYS A 97 -3.15 2.79 -12.06
CA LYS A 97 -4.47 2.74 -11.40
C LYS A 97 -4.33 2.78 -9.86
N TRP A 98 -3.47 1.93 -9.32
CA TRP A 98 -3.26 1.85 -7.88
C TRP A 98 -2.54 3.08 -7.33
N TYR A 99 -1.51 3.58 -8.03
CA TYR A 99 -0.85 4.83 -7.65
C TYR A 99 -1.83 6.01 -7.63
N ARG A 100 -2.73 6.08 -8.60
CA ARG A 100 -3.72 7.16 -8.67
C ARG A 100 -4.64 7.14 -7.46
N LEU A 101 -5.18 5.97 -7.11
CA LEU A 101 -6.05 5.84 -5.95
C LEU A 101 -5.36 6.31 -4.66
N ALA A 102 -4.12 5.91 -4.45
CA ALA A 102 -3.34 6.33 -3.29
C ALA A 102 -2.94 7.80 -3.35
N ALA A 103 -2.56 8.30 -4.52
CA ALA A 103 -2.19 9.70 -4.75
C ALA A 103 -3.35 10.66 -4.49
N GLU A 104 -4.55 10.29 -4.90
CA GLU A 104 -5.78 11.06 -4.66
C GLU A 104 -6.15 11.10 -3.18
N GLN A 105 -5.74 10.13 -2.39
CA GLN A 105 -5.84 10.15 -0.93
C GLN A 105 -4.78 11.04 -0.26
N GLY A 106 -3.83 11.57 -1.03
CA GLY A 106 -2.80 12.47 -0.54
C GLY A 106 -1.47 11.81 -0.18
N LEU A 107 -1.28 10.51 -0.45
CA LEU A 107 -0.03 9.82 -0.12
C LEU A 107 1.10 10.31 -1.03
N ALA A 108 2.10 10.98 -0.45
CA ALA A 108 3.18 11.65 -1.18
C ALA A 108 4.00 10.68 -2.06
N GLN A 109 4.31 9.49 -1.56
CA GLN A 109 5.03 8.48 -2.33
C GLN A 109 4.27 8.06 -3.58
N ALA A 110 2.95 7.87 -3.47
CA ALA A 110 2.10 7.52 -4.61
C ALA A 110 2.01 8.66 -5.63
N GLN A 111 1.93 9.90 -5.16
CA GLN A 111 1.96 11.09 -6.01
C GLN A 111 3.27 11.16 -6.80
N HIS A 112 4.41 10.95 -6.15
CA HIS A 112 5.70 10.89 -6.81
C HIS A 112 5.75 9.79 -7.87
N ASN A 113 5.34 8.57 -7.51
CA ASN A 113 5.35 7.44 -8.43
C ASN A 113 4.43 7.67 -9.64
N LEU A 114 3.27 8.26 -9.40
CA LEU A 114 2.34 8.62 -10.50
C LEU A 114 2.95 9.67 -11.42
N GLY A 115 3.65 10.67 -10.87
CA GLY A 115 4.40 11.66 -11.63
C GLY A 115 5.46 11.01 -12.54
N VAL A 116 6.19 10.03 -12.02
CA VAL A 116 7.17 9.25 -12.80
C VAL A 116 6.49 8.53 -13.97
N MET A 117 5.34 7.89 -13.73
CA MET A 117 4.60 7.17 -14.78
C MET A 117 4.17 8.12 -15.92
N TYR A 118 3.66 9.30 -15.58
CA TYR A 118 3.31 10.32 -16.58
C TYR A 118 4.53 10.86 -17.32
N GLY A 119 5.64 11.10 -16.62
CA GLY A 119 6.86 11.58 -17.22
C GLY A 119 7.50 10.61 -18.21
N ARG A 120 7.35 9.31 -17.95
CA ARG A 120 7.87 8.24 -18.80
C ARG A 120 6.88 7.72 -19.84
N GLY A 121 5.61 8.02 -19.69
CA GLY A 121 4.56 7.46 -20.54
C GLY A 121 4.38 5.95 -20.32
N GLN A 122 4.53 5.50 -19.08
CA GLN A 122 4.36 4.09 -18.71
C GLN A 122 2.95 3.88 -18.15
N GLY A 123 2.14 3.07 -18.84
CA GLY A 123 0.75 2.80 -18.44
C GLY A 123 -0.24 3.94 -18.68
N VAL A 124 0.26 5.12 -19.03
CA VAL A 124 -0.49 6.32 -19.40
C VAL A 124 0.19 7.02 -20.55
N VAL A 125 -0.56 7.87 -21.25
CA VAL A 125 0.04 8.76 -22.25
C VAL A 125 0.99 9.74 -21.58
N LYS A 126 2.21 9.84 -22.09
CA LYS A 126 3.23 10.74 -21.58
C LYS A 126 2.71 12.17 -21.50
N ASN A 127 2.82 12.77 -20.32
CA ASN A 127 2.35 14.13 -20.07
C ASN A 127 3.22 14.78 -19.00
N TYR A 128 4.10 15.68 -19.43
CA TYR A 128 5.02 16.37 -18.50
C TYR A 128 4.31 17.33 -17.55
N GLN A 129 3.20 17.94 -17.96
CA GLN A 129 2.44 18.85 -17.10
C GLN A 129 1.79 18.11 -15.95
N GLU A 130 1.17 16.96 -16.23
CA GLU A 130 0.65 16.06 -15.20
C GLU A 130 1.76 15.58 -14.26
N ALA A 131 2.91 15.19 -14.83
CA ALA A 131 4.06 14.76 -14.03
C ALA A 131 4.50 15.85 -13.06
N ILE A 132 4.66 17.07 -13.55
CA ILE A 132 5.07 18.24 -12.73
C ILE A 132 4.05 18.51 -11.63
N TRP A 133 2.76 18.45 -11.95
CA TRP A 133 1.70 18.69 -10.99
C TRP A 133 1.75 17.67 -9.82
N TRP A 134 1.87 16.39 -10.14
CA TRP A 134 1.99 15.34 -9.13
C TRP A 134 3.28 15.47 -8.31
N PHE A 135 4.40 15.80 -8.95
CA PHE A 135 5.67 16.03 -8.25
C PHE A 135 5.58 17.22 -7.28
N LYS A 136 4.89 18.29 -7.66
CA LYS A 136 4.68 19.44 -6.77
C LYS A 136 3.88 19.06 -5.54
N LEU A 137 2.78 18.34 -5.71
CA LEU A 137 1.98 17.86 -4.58
C LEU A 137 2.79 17.00 -3.63
N SER A 138 3.60 16.12 -4.17
CA SER A 138 4.48 15.25 -3.38
C SER A 138 5.55 16.07 -2.64
N ALA A 139 6.21 17.00 -3.33
CA ALA A 139 7.24 17.86 -2.77
C ALA A 139 6.70 18.78 -1.66
N ASP A 140 5.49 19.30 -1.81
CA ASP A 140 4.82 20.14 -0.80
C ASP A 140 4.61 19.39 0.53
N GLN A 141 4.59 18.07 0.51
CA GLN A 141 4.56 17.21 1.68
C GLN A 141 5.97 16.84 2.20
N GLY A 142 7.03 17.35 1.57
CA GLY A 142 8.41 17.06 1.95
C GLY A 142 8.99 15.78 1.32
N TYR A 143 8.30 15.18 0.39
CA TYR A 143 8.78 14.01 -0.35
C TYR A 143 9.57 14.47 -1.57
N ALA A 144 10.82 14.13 -1.61
CA ALA A 144 11.71 14.50 -2.73
C ALA A 144 11.71 13.44 -3.84
#